data_a29a9560bdeb572b14346a1552a48493
#
_entry.id   a29a9560bdeb572b14346a1552a48493
#
_cell.length_a   1.000
_cell.length_b   1.000
_cell.length_c   1.000
_cell.angle_alpha   90.00
_cell.angle_beta   90.00
_cell.angle_gamma   90.00
#
_symmetry.space_group_name_H-M   'P 1'
#
loop_
_entity.id
_entity.type
_entity.pdbx_description
1 polymer ?
#
loop_
_entity_poly.entity_id
_entity_poly.type
_entity_poly.pdbx_seq_one_letter_code
_entity_poly.pdbx_strand_id
1 'polypeptide(L)'
;MVIILDDEDRENEGDLICAAEAVTPEIVNFMATNGRGLICLTLDSEKCEKLNLQPMTNNNKTTNRTAFTVSIEAKDGITTGISAKDRAHTILTAVGANASEDDIVQPGHIFPLQAMKGGVLARAGHTEAACDLASLAGFSAAGVICEIMNDDGTMARRDDLLKFGEKHNLKVGTIADLIDYKLSKESTIENVQTKNVSTEFGAVSYTHLRAHETYV
;
A
#
# COMPACT_ATOMS: atom_id res chain seq x y z
N MET A 1 -0.16 -2.64 -13.59
CA MET A 1 0.98 -2.10 -12.83
C MET A 1 1.16 -0.64 -13.21
N VAL A 2 1.48 0.22 -12.24
CA VAL A 2 1.70 1.67 -12.39
C VAL A 2 2.94 2.08 -11.62
N ILE A 3 3.41 3.31 -11.81
CA ILE A 3 4.48 3.94 -11.03
C ILE A 3 3.84 5.03 -10.19
N ILE A 4 4.13 5.05 -8.90
CA ILE A 4 3.68 6.10 -7.99
C ILE A 4 4.89 6.74 -7.32
N LEU A 5 4.93 8.06 -7.39
CA LEU A 5 5.97 8.89 -6.77
C LEU A 5 5.46 9.45 -5.45
N ASP A 6 6.32 9.50 -4.45
CA ASP A 6 6.06 10.27 -3.25
C ASP A 6 6.66 11.70 -3.33
N ASP A 7 6.53 12.44 -2.23
CA ASP A 7 6.98 13.82 -2.14
C ASP A 7 8.51 13.92 -2.09
N GLU A 8 9.07 14.99 -2.68
CA GLU A 8 10.51 15.28 -2.68
C GLU A 8 11.06 15.50 -1.27
N ASP A 9 10.23 15.99 -0.36
CA ASP A 9 10.59 16.23 1.05
C ASP A 9 10.43 14.96 1.92
N ARG A 10 9.93 13.83 1.34
CA ARG A 10 9.77 12.56 2.06
C ARG A 10 10.90 11.57 1.70
N GLU A 11 10.68 10.66 0.77
CA GLU A 11 11.68 9.70 0.26
C GLU A 11 12.23 10.14 -1.10
N ASN A 12 11.41 10.91 -1.83
CA ASN A 12 11.68 11.32 -3.21
C ASN A 12 11.98 10.11 -4.11
N GLU A 13 11.14 9.09 -4.00
CA GLU A 13 11.28 7.81 -4.69
C GLU A 13 10.04 7.51 -5.53
N GLY A 14 10.11 6.46 -6.32
CA GLY A 14 8.98 5.95 -7.07
C GLY A 14 8.96 4.43 -7.06
N ASP A 15 7.78 3.89 -6.79
CA ASP A 15 7.55 2.46 -6.73
C ASP A 15 6.72 1.96 -7.90
N LEU A 16 7.09 0.79 -8.40
CA LEU A 16 6.17 -0.06 -9.17
C LEU A 16 5.08 -0.58 -8.24
N ILE A 17 3.82 -0.38 -8.59
CA ILE A 17 2.67 -0.84 -7.81
C ILE A 17 1.76 -1.72 -8.66
N CYS A 18 1.35 -2.85 -8.10
CA CYS A 18 0.37 -3.77 -8.66
C CYS A 18 -0.59 -4.24 -7.57
N ALA A 19 -1.89 -4.39 -7.87
CA ALA A 19 -2.80 -5.09 -6.96
C ALA A 19 -2.30 -6.52 -6.70
N ALA A 20 -2.26 -6.94 -5.43
CA ALA A 20 -1.65 -8.22 -5.06
C ALA A 20 -2.40 -9.44 -5.64
N GLU A 21 -3.73 -9.36 -5.77
CA GLU A 21 -4.53 -10.41 -6.42
C GLU A 21 -4.26 -10.56 -7.92
N ALA A 22 -3.71 -9.52 -8.56
CA ALA A 22 -3.38 -9.53 -9.99
C ALA A 22 -1.90 -9.83 -10.27
N VAL A 23 -1.12 -10.19 -9.23
CA VAL A 23 0.31 -10.50 -9.39
C VAL A 23 0.50 -11.80 -10.18
N THR A 24 1.52 -11.80 -11.03
CA THR A 24 1.96 -13.00 -11.78
C THR A 24 3.48 -13.16 -11.65
N PRO A 25 4.04 -14.33 -11.97
CA PRO A 25 5.49 -14.51 -12.02
C PRO A 25 6.20 -13.49 -12.93
N GLU A 26 5.57 -13.08 -14.04
CA GLU A 26 6.11 -12.11 -14.99
C GLU A 26 6.18 -10.71 -14.35
N ILE A 27 5.15 -10.33 -13.57
CA ILE A 27 5.14 -9.06 -12.82
C ILE A 27 6.25 -9.05 -11.76
N VAL A 28 6.38 -10.12 -10.97
CA VAL A 28 7.46 -10.24 -9.97
C VAL A 28 8.83 -10.21 -10.65
N ASN A 29 8.98 -10.92 -11.77
CA ASN A 29 10.23 -10.90 -12.54
C ASN A 29 10.53 -9.50 -13.11
N PHE A 30 9.51 -8.79 -13.59
CA PHE A 30 9.66 -7.41 -14.07
C PHE A 30 10.13 -6.49 -12.93
N MET A 31 9.49 -6.55 -11.76
CA MET A 31 9.89 -5.79 -10.58
C MET A 31 11.33 -6.07 -10.18
N ALA A 32 11.72 -7.34 -10.10
CA ALA A 32 13.08 -7.75 -9.73
C ALA A 32 14.14 -7.30 -10.74
N THR A 33 13.82 -7.34 -12.05
CA THR A 33 14.79 -7.07 -13.13
C THR A 33 14.90 -5.58 -13.45
N ASN A 34 13.78 -4.88 -13.45
CA ASN A 34 13.70 -3.50 -13.89
C ASN A 34 13.54 -2.52 -12.72
N GLY A 35 12.75 -2.86 -11.68
CA GLY A 35 12.65 -2.06 -10.45
C GLY A 35 13.91 -2.18 -9.61
N ARG A 36 14.36 -3.41 -9.33
CA ARG A 36 15.57 -3.75 -8.55
C ARG A 36 15.46 -3.47 -7.06
N GLY A 37 14.36 -2.91 -6.59
CA GLY A 37 14.05 -2.65 -5.19
C GLY A 37 13.65 -3.91 -4.42
N LEU A 38 13.24 -3.73 -3.18
CA LEU A 38 12.71 -4.80 -2.35
C LEU A 38 11.24 -5.06 -2.70
N ILE A 39 10.93 -6.27 -3.16
CA ILE A 39 9.54 -6.63 -3.44
C ILE A 39 8.81 -6.85 -2.12
N CYS A 40 7.88 -5.94 -1.80
CA CYS A 40 7.09 -5.95 -0.59
C CYS A 40 5.60 -6.18 -0.89
N LEU A 41 4.90 -6.81 0.08
CA LEU A 41 3.46 -7.04 0.04
C LEU A 41 2.78 -6.09 1.02
N THR A 42 2.04 -5.10 0.55
CA THR A 42 1.29 -4.20 1.42
C THR A 42 -0.07 -4.82 1.75
N LEU A 43 -0.44 -4.79 3.02
CA LEU A 43 -1.65 -5.39 3.56
C LEU A 43 -2.33 -4.43 4.52
N ASP A 44 -3.65 -4.46 4.59
CA ASP A 44 -4.38 -3.80 5.66
C ASP A 44 -4.20 -4.51 7.01
N SER A 45 -4.61 -3.86 8.09
CA SER A 45 -4.47 -4.40 9.45
C SER A 45 -5.27 -5.68 9.65
N GLU A 46 -6.45 -5.81 9.03
CA GLU A 46 -7.30 -6.98 9.17
C GLU A 46 -6.64 -8.23 8.56
N LYS A 47 -6.04 -8.08 7.38
CA LYS A 47 -5.31 -9.18 6.74
C LYS A 47 -4.05 -9.55 7.53
N CYS A 48 -3.32 -8.56 8.07
CA CYS A 48 -2.18 -8.82 8.94
C CYS A 48 -2.56 -9.61 10.18
N GLU A 49 -3.70 -9.28 10.82
CA GLU A 49 -4.22 -10.01 11.97
C GLU A 49 -4.62 -11.45 11.61
N LYS A 50 -5.34 -11.65 10.49
CA LYS A 50 -5.74 -13.00 10.02
C LYS A 50 -4.55 -13.92 9.74
N LEU A 51 -3.45 -13.35 9.24
CA LEU A 51 -2.21 -14.06 8.96
C LEU A 51 -1.28 -14.12 10.18
N ASN A 52 -1.67 -13.59 11.33
CA ASN A 52 -0.86 -13.49 12.56
C ASN A 52 0.54 -12.91 12.30
N LEU A 53 0.62 -11.86 11.48
CA LEU A 53 1.88 -11.21 11.13
C LEU A 53 2.35 -10.31 12.27
N GLN A 54 3.47 -10.69 12.89
CA GLN A 54 4.08 -9.89 13.94
C GLN A 54 4.99 -8.81 13.35
N PRO A 55 5.09 -7.62 13.97
CA PRO A 55 6.08 -6.63 13.58
C PRO A 55 7.49 -7.23 13.57
N MET A 56 8.29 -6.89 12.56
CA MET A 56 9.68 -7.34 12.46
C MET A 56 10.52 -6.89 13.68
N THR A 57 10.13 -5.80 14.32
CA THR A 57 10.75 -5.29 15.55
C THR A 57 9.74 -4.57 16.42
N ASN A 58 9.86 -4.73 17.74
CA ASN A 58 9.06 -3.99 18.72
C ASN A 58 9.55 -2.53 18.90
N ASN A 59 10.71 -2.17 18.38
CA ASN A 59 11.29 -0.83 18.48
C ASN A 59 11.76 -0.35 17.12
N ASN A 60 10.80 0.09 16.29
CA ASN A 60 11.08 0.62 14.98
C ASN A 60 11.75 2.00 15.09
N LYS A 61 13.03 2.08 14.70
CA LYS A 61 13.85 3.31 14.71
C LYS A 61 14.08 3.90 13.33
N THR A 62 13.44 3.37 12.28
CA THR A 62 13.58 3.91 10.93
C THR A 62 12.92 5.28 10.82
N THR A 63 13.48 6.16 10.00
CA THR A 63 13.01 7.55 9.83
C THR A 63 11.52 7.58 9.47
N ASN A 64 11.11 6.78 8.51
CA ASN A 64 9.73 6.76 8.01
C ASN A 64 8.83 5.76 8.74
N ARG A 65 9.37 5.05 9.75
CA ARG A 65 8.65 4.06 10.57
C ARG A 65 7.87 3.05 9.75
N THR A 66 8.39 2.65 8.58
CA THR A 66 7.75 1.65 7.72
C THR A 66 7.45 0.39 8.51
N ALA A 67 6.20 -0.02 8.50
CA ALA A 67 5.70 -1.09 9.37
C ALA A 67 5.97 -2.48 8.78
N PHE A 68 7.24 -2.85 8.70
CA PHE A 68 7.66 -4.20 8.32
C PHE A 68 7.15 -5.23 9.33
N THR A 69 6.57 -6.30 8.81
CA THR A 69 6.33 -7.52 9.58
C THR A 69 7.41 -8.56 9.30
N VAL A 70 7.40 -9.66 10.03
CA VAL A 70 8.27 -10.80 9.72
C VAL A 70 8.00 -11.26 8.30
N SER A 71 9.06 -11.58 7.53
CA SER A 71 8.92 -12.07 6.16
C SER A 71 8.22 -13.43 6.11
N ILE A 72 7.54 -13.70 5.00
CA ILE A 72 6.71 -14.89 4.82
C ILE A 72 7.07 -15.70 3.60
N GLU A 73 6.65 -16.97 3.64
CA GLU A 73 6.65 -17.89 2.51
C GLU A 73 5.32 -18.63 2.46
N ALA A 74 4.83 -19.04 1.28
CA ALA A 74 3.73 -19.99 1.21
C ALA A 74 4.19 -21.33 1.81
N LYS A 75 3.32 -21.94 2.62
CA LYS A 75 3.63 -23.24 3.26
C LYS A 75 3.85 -24.35 2.24
N ASP A 76 3.05 -24.35 1.18
CA ASP A 76 3.04 -25.36 0.14
C ASP A 76 3.17 -24.74 -1.25
N GLY A 77 3.55 -25.53 -2.26
CA GLY A 77 3.55 -25.12 -3.66
C GLY A 77 4.74 -24.31 -4.12
N ILE A 78 5.77 -24.16 -3.29
CA ILE A 78 7.03 -23.47 -3.59
C ILE A 78 8.22 -24.43 -3.68
N THR A 79 9.34 -23.94 -4.21
CA THR A 79 10.63 -24.64 -4.20
C THR A 79 11.52 -24.08 -3.08
N THR A 80 12.38 -23.09 -3.41
CA THR A 80 13.26 -22.40 -2.44
C THR A 80 12.71 -21.03 -2.01
N GLY A 81 11.56 -20.61 -2.56
CA GLY A 81 10.87 -19.37 -2.21
C GLY A 81 11.29 -18.12 -2.98
N ILE A 82 12.55 -18.03 -3.45
CA ILE A 82 13.10 -16.80 -4.04
C ILE A 82 12.74 -16.61 -5.53
N SER A 83 12.35 -17.65 -6.25
CA SER A 83 12.01 -17.52 -7.67
C SER A 83 10.82 -16.56 -7.87
N ALA A 84 10.73 -15.93 -9.03
CA ALA A 84 9.58 -15.07 -9.35
C ALA A 84 8.25 -15.83 -9.23
N LYS A 85 8.24 -17.11 -9.61
CA LYS A 85 7.09 -18.01 -9.47
C LYS A 85 6.74 -18.25 -7.99
N ASP A 86 7.73 -18.58 -7.16
CA ASP A 86 7.50 -18.87 -5.73
C ASP A 86 7.03 -17.61 -5.00
N ARG A 87 7.64 -16.45 -5.27
CA ARG A 87 7.22 -15.18 -4.68
C ARG A 87 5.81 -14.77 -5.10
N ALA A 88 5.46 -14.91 -6.38
CA ALA A 88 4.09 -14.67 -6.84
C ALA A 88 3.10 -15.62 -6.16
N HIS A 89 3.46 -16.90 -6.02
CA HIS A 89 2.64 -17.89 -5.32
C HIS A 89 2.45 -17.54 -3.85
N THR A 90 3.51 -17.14 -3.15
CA THR A 90 3.44 -16.68 -1.75
C THR A 90 2.51 -15.48 -1.59
N ILE A 91 2.63 -14.48 -2.48
CA ILE A 91 1.76 -13.30 -2.46
C ILE A 91 0.29 -13.72 -2.65
N LEU A 92 -0.02 -14.52 -3.69
CA LEU A 92 -1.38 -14.98 -3.98
C LEU A 92 -1.97 -15.82 -2.85
N THR A 93 -1.15 -16.65 -2.21
CA THR A 93 -1.55 -17.42 -1.03
C THR A 93 -1.93 -16.49 0.12
N ALA A 94 -1.08 -15.51 0.44
CA ALA A 94 -1.30 -14.58 1.54
C ALA A 94 -2.55 -13.70 1.35
N VAL A 95 -2.86 -13.28 0.11
CA VAL A 95 -4.03 -12.42 -0.16
C VAL A 95 -5.31 -13.20 -0.45
N GLY A 96 -5.25 -14.52 -0.52
CA GLY A 96 -6.42 -15.37 -0.72
C GLY A 96 -7.57 -15.01 0.24
N ALA A 97 -8.82 -15.10 -0.22
CA ALA A 97 -9.99 -14.70 0.58
C ALA A 97 -10.08 -15.45 1.92
N ASN A 98 -9.71 -16.73 1.93
CA ASN A 98 -9.74 -17.59 3.12
C ASN A 98 -8.34 -17.80 3.72
N ALA A 99 -7.33 -17.02 3.30
CA ALA A 99 -5.97 -17.16 3.82
C ALA A 99 -5.90 -16.95 5.32
N SER A 100 -5.13 -17.79 5.98
CA SER A 100 -4.90 -17.83 7.42
C SER A 100 -3.40 -18.01 7.73
N GLU A 101 -3.03 -17.97 8.99
CA GLU A 101 -1.66 -18.25 9.44
C GLU A 101 -1.17 -19.65 9.07
N ASP A 102 -2.08 -20.62 8.89
CA ASP A 102 -1.75 -21.99 8.53
C ASP A 102 -1.30 -22.16 7.07
N ASP A 103 -1.55 -21.17 6.20
CA ASP A 103 -1.21 -21.19 4.79
C ASP A 103 0.18 -20.63 4.49
N ILE A 104 0.81 -20.03 5.48
CA ILE A 104 2.13 -19.39 5.37
C ILE A 104 3.11 -19.92 6.42
N VAL A 105 4.39 -19.74 6.16
CA VAL A 105 5.48 -19.98 7.13
C VAL A 105 6.36 -18.74 7.24
N GLN A 106 7.09 -18.63 8.33
CA GLN A 106 7.99 -17.53 8.65
C GLN A 106 9.34 -18.09 9.09
N PRO A 107 10.48 -17.48 8.68
CA PRO A 107 10.60 -16.38 7.71
C PRO A 107 10.51 -16.85 6.27
N GLY A 108 10.50 -15.90 5.31
CA GLY A 108 10.45 -16.20 3.87
C GLY A 108 11.03 -15.07 3.01
N HIS A 109 10.68 -15.06 1.72
CA HIS A 109 11.24 -14.14 0.72
C HIS A 109 10.25 -13.04 0.27
N ILE A 110 9.08 -12.95 0.89
CA ILE A 110 8.16 -11.82 0.74
C ILE A 110 8.11 -11.06 2.06
N PHE A 111 8.15 -9.73 1.96
CA PHE A 111 8.20 -8.82 3.10
C PHE A 111 6.85 -8.08 3.22
N PRO A 112 5.96 -8.50 4.13
CA PRO A 112 4.71 -7.79 4.31
C PRO A 112 4.92 -6.46 5.05
N LEU A 113 4.17 -5.44 4.61
CA LEU A 113 4.10 -4.13 5.22
C LEU A 113 2.65 -3.88 5.64
N GLN A 114 2.46 -3.51 6.89
CA GLN A 114 1.13 -3.16 7.39
C GLN A 114 0.81 -1.71 7.05
N ALA A 115 -0.21 -1.49 6.23
CA ALA A 115 -0.73 -0.16 5.93
C ALA A 115 -1.42 0.45 7.15
N MET A 116 -1.27 1.76 7.32
CA MET A 116 -1.97 2.51 8.36
C MET A 116 -3.47 2.59 8.02
N LYS A 117 -4.31 2.40 9.04
CA LYS A 117 -5.76 2.56 8.90
C LYS A 117 -6.08 3.99 8.46
N GLY A 118 -6.86 4.13 7.41
CA GLY A 118 -7.15 5.42 6.75
C GLY A 118 -6.38 5.65 5.45
N GLY A 119 -5.45 4.74 5.10
CA GLY A 119 -4.73 4.78 3.83
C GLY A 119 -3.86 6.03 3.67
N VAL A 120 -3.75 6.54 2.44
CA VAL A 120 -2.92 7.73 2.14
C VAL A 120 -3.37 9.00 2.87
N LEU A 121 -4.62 9.07 3.32
CA LEU A 121 -5.12 10.20 4.12
C LEU A 121 -4.56 10.19 5.55
N ALA A 122 -4.12 9.03 6.06
CA ALA A 122 -3.50 8.89 7.37
C ALA A 122 -1.97 8.90 7.29
N ARG A 123 -1.39 8.34 6.23
CA ARG A 123 0.05 8.32 5.99
C ARG A 123 0.33 8.33 4.48
N ALA A 124 0.96 9.39 4.01
CA ALA A 124 1.29 9.59 2.59
C ALA A 124 2.49 8.74 2.14
N GLY A 125 2.37 7.41 2.22
CA GLY A 125 3.41 6.46 1.85
C GLY A 125 2.99 5.47 0.77
N HIS A 126 3.96 4.86 0.07
CA HIS A 126 3.72 3.85 -0.97
C HIS A 126 2.95 2.64 -0.45
N THR A 127 3.16 2.25 0.81
CA THR A 127 2.42 1.16 1.49
C THR A 127 0.91 1.41 1.46
N GLU A 128 0.49 2.60 1.89
CA GLU A 128 -0.90 3.02 1.92
C GLU A 128 -1.45 3.24 0.51
N ALA A 129 -0.64 3.88 -0.36
CA ALA A 129 -1.02 4.13 -1.75
C ALA A 129 -1.33 2.83 -2.50
N ALA A 130 -0.56 1.77 -2.29
CA ALA A 130 -0.78 0.48 -2.93
C ALA A 130 -2.09 -0.17 -2.49
N CYS A 131 -2.41 -0.14 -1.19
CA CYS A 131 -3.68 -0.65 -0.65
C CYS A 131 -4.87 0.16 -1.18
N ASP A 132 -4.79 1.49 -1.17
CA ASP A 132 -5.84 2.37 -1.67
C ASP A 132 -6.08 2.18 -3.17
N LEU A 133 -5.03 2.15 -3.99
CA LEU A 133 -5.14 1.93 -5.43
C LEU A 133 -5.72 0.57 -5.77
N ALA A 134 -5.35 -0.49 -5.04
CA ALA A 134 -5.94 -1.82 -5.22
C ALA A 134 -7.45 -1.77 -4.94
N SER A 135 -7.87 -1.17 -3.81
CA SER A 135 -9.28 -1.00 -3.45
C SER A 135 -10.06 -0.18 -4.48
N LEU A 136 -9.50 0.94 -4.94
CA LEU A 136 -10.12 1.79 -5.97
C LEU A 136 -10.26 1.07 -7.31
N ALA A 137 -9.40 0.09 -7.58
CA ALA A 137 -9.47 -0.76 -8.77
C ALA A 137 -10.42 -1.97 -8.61
N GLY A 138 -11.07 -2.14 -7.45
CA GLY A 138 -12.03 -3.20 -7.17
C GLY A 138 -11.40 -4.51 -6.65
N PHE A 139 -10.15 -4.49 -6.22
CA PHE A 139 -9.46 -5.59 -5.55
C PHE A 139 -9.52 -5.44 -4.02
N SER A 140 -9.05 -6.43 -3.29
CA SER A 140 -8.82 -6.29 -1.85
C SER A 140 -7.73 -5.23 -1.58
N ALA A 141 -7.73 -4.67 -0.35
CA ALA A 141 -6.76 -3.64 0.07
C ALA A 141 -5.36 -4.24 0.27
N ALA A 142 -4.78 -4.78 -0.80
CA ALA A 142 -3.47 -5.39 -0.82
C ALA A 142 -2.74 -5.09 -2.13
N GLY A 143 -1.49 -4.67 -2.04
CA GLY A 143 -0.65 -4.36 -3.18
C GLY A 143 0.74 -4.96 -3.11
N VAL A 144 1.39 -5.07 -4.26
CA VAL A 144 2.81 -5.40 -4.36
C VAL A 144 3.52 -4.14 -4.79
N ILE A 145 4.57 -3.78 -4.06
CA ILE A 145 5.38 -2.60 -4.35
C ILE A 145 6.84 -3.01 -4.53
N CYS A 146 7.56 -2.21 -5.32
CA CYS A 146 9.00 -2.37 -5.52
C CYS A 146 9.59 -1.04 -5.95
N GLU A 147 10.55 -0.53 -5.21
CA GLU A 147 11.26 0.71 -5.52
C GLU A 147 11.99 0.60 -6.86
N ILE A 148 12.14 1.73 -7.55
CA ILE A 148 12.85 1.78 -8.84
C ILE A 148 14.24 2.39 -8.63
N MET A 149 15.26 1.64 -9.00
CA MET A 149 16.66 2.07 -9.01
C MET A 149 17.17 2.23 -10.44
N ASN A 150 18.10 3.15 -10.62
CA ASN A 150 18.90 3.32 -11.83
C ASN A 150 19.85 2.14 -12.03
N ASP A 151 20.44 2.04 -13.23
CA ASP A 151 21.37 0.96 -13.59
C ASP A 151 22.65 0.97 -12.73
N ASP A 152 23.03 2.14 -12.20
CA ASP A 152 24.17 2.31 -11.30
C ASP A 152 23.86 2.02 -9.82
N GLY A 153 22.60 1.65 -9.51
CA GLY A 153 22.14 1.34 -8.17
C GLY A 153 21.68 2.57 -7.34
N THR A 154 21.71 3.77 -7.90
CA THR A 154 21.11 4.95 -7.26
C THR A 154 19.59 4.91 -7.36
N MET A 155 18.90 5.58 -6.45
CA MET A 155 17.44 5.66 -6.54
C MET A 155 17.01 6.51 -7.73
N ALA A 156 16.07 6.00 -8.55
CA ALA A 156 15.46 6.76 -9.62
C ALA A 156 14.64 7.92 -9.06
N ARG A 157 14.81 9.11 -9.63
CA ARG A 157 14.09 10.33 -9.26
C ARG A 157 13.08 10.68 -10.35
N ARG A 158 12.30 11.71 -10.14
CA ARG A 158 11.16 12.09 -11.00
C ARG A 158 11.47 11.99 -12.50
N ASP A 159 12.59 12.58 -12.96
CA ASP A 159 12.93 12.58 -14.38
C ASP A 159 13.29 11.19 -14.92
N ASP A 160 13.92 10.36 -14.09
CA ASP A 160 14.25 8.97 -14.42
C ASP A 160 12.99 8.12 -14.47
N LEU A 161 12.07 8.32 -13.49
CA LEU A 161 10.80 7.61 -13.37
C LEU A 161 9.86 7.91 -14.55
N LEU A 162 9.83 9.16 -15.03
CA LEU A 162 9.08 9.52 -16.24
C LEU A 162 9.63 8.79 -17.48
N LYS A 163 10.95 8.79 -17.68
CA LYS A 163 11.60 8.04 -18.76
C LYS A 163 11.37 6.53 -18.64
N PHE A 164 11.43 6.01 -17.42
CA PHE A 164 11.13 4.60 -17.15
C PHE A 164 9.68 4.27 -17.51
N GLY A 165 8.74 5.12 -17.14
CA GLY A 165 7.32 4.98 -17.46
C GLY A 165 7.08 4.96 -18.98
N GLU A 166 7.70 5.89 -19.73
CA GLU A 166 7.64 5.91 -21.19
C GLU A 166 8.24 4.63 -21.81
N LYS A 167 9.45 4.25 -21.39
CA LYS A 167 10.16 3.07 -21.89
C LYS A 167 9.36 1.78 -21.73
N HIS A 168 8.65 1.63 -20.61
CA HIS A 168 7.91 0.42 -20.27
C HIS A 168 6.40 0.54 -20.46
N ASN A 169 5.92 1.65 -21.03
CA ASN A 169 4.49 1.95 -21.24
C ASN A 169 3.67 1.82 -19.93
N LEU A 170 4.20 2.37 -18.83
CA LEU A 170 3.56 2.42 -17.54
C LEU A 170 3.03 3.82 -17.25
N LYS A 171 1.85 3.90 -16.64
CA LYS A 171 1.32 5.18 -16.15
C LYS A 171 2.08 5.60 -14.90
N VAL A 172 2.30 6.90 -14.79
CA VAL A 172 2.97 7.53 -13.64
C VAL A 172 1.97 8.45 -12.96
N GLY A 173 1.89 8.38 -11.65
CA GLY A 173 1.09 9.24 -10.79
C GLY A 173 1.84 9.60 -9.52
N THR A 174 1.24 10.41 -8.66
CA THR A 174 1.81 10.81 -7.37
C THR A 174 0.88 10.43 -6.22
N ILE A 175 1.44 10.29 -5.02
CA ILE A 175 0.64 10.12 -3.79
C ILE A 175 -0.21 11.36 -3.55
N ALA A 176 0.30 12.55 -3.86
CA ALA A 176 -0.45 13.81 -3.73
C ALA A 176 -1.72 13.80 -4.59
N ASP A 177 -1.63 13.40 -5.87
CA ASP A 177 -2.81 13.28 -6.74
C ASP A 177 -3.82 12.24 -6.21
N LEU A 178 -3.32 11.15 -5.61
CA LEU A 178 -4.19 10.12 -5.00
C LEU A 178 -4.93 10.67 -3.77
N ILE A 179 -4.25 11.45 -2.93
CA ILE A 179 -4.84 12.15 -1.78
C ILE A 179 -5.94 13.10 -2.26
N ASP A 180 -5.66 13.95 -3.24
CA ASP A 180 -6.63 14.89 -3.80
C ASP A 180 -7.85 14.16 -4.39
N TYR A 181 -7.60 13.05 -5.11
CA TYR A 181 -8.67 12.21 -5.64
C TYR A 181 -9.55 11.65 -4.52
N LYS A 182 -8.98 11.08 -3.46
CA LYS A 182 -9.71 10.52 -2.32
C LYS A 182 -10.51 11.60 -1.60
N LEU A 183 -9.91 12.74 -1.29
CA LEU A 183 -10.61 13.88 -0.67
C LEU A 183 -11.79 14.37 -1.51
N SER A 184 -11.70 14.29 -2.84
CA SER A 184 -12.80 14.68 -3.73
C SER A 184 -13.95 13.66 -3.77
N LYS A 185 -13.72 12.41 -3.41
CA LYS A 185 -14.67 11.30 -3.50
C LYS A 185 -15.20 10.84 -2.14
N GLU A 186 -14.38 10.90 -1.12
CA GLU A 186 -14.74 10.46 0.23
C GLU A 186 -15.20 11.66 1.05
N SER A 187 -16.39 11.56 1.65
CA SER A 187 -16.82 12.55 2.63
C SER A 187 -16.01 12.33 3.92
N THR A 188 -15.07 13.21 4.18
CA THR A 188 -14.30 13.21 5.44
C THR A 188 -15.12 13.72 6.64
N ILE A 189 -16.37 14.08 6.40
CA ILE A 189 -17.28 14.64 7.40
C ILE A 189 -18.53 13.75 7.51
N GLU A 190 -18.76 13.21 8.69
CA GLU A 190 -19.96 12.47 9.04
C GLU A 190 -20.96 13.38 9.77
N ASN A 191 -22.22 13.40 9.30
CA ASN A 191 -23.30 14.06 10.04
C ASN A 191 -23.75 13.13 11.17
N VAL A 192 -23.31 13.43 12.39
CA VAL A 192 -23.63 12.62 13.59
C VAL A 192 -25.04 12.87 14.07
N GLN A 193 -25.53 14.11 14.03
CA GLN A 193 -26.86 14.49 14.50
C GLN A 193 -27.28 15.84 13.94
N THR A 194 -28.54 15.93 13.53
CA THR A 194 -29.20 17.22 13.25
C THR A 194 -30.36 17.39 14.23
N LYS A 195 -30.40 18.53 14.95
CA LYS A 195 -31.44 18.87 15.92
C LYS A 195 -31.98 20.25 15.67
N ASN A 196 -33.31 20.36 15.60
CA ASN A 196 -33.95 21.66 15.54
C ASN A 196 -34.19 22.19 16.94
N VAL A 197 -33.76 23.42 17.22
CA VAL A 197 -33.86 24.08 18.52
C VAL A 197 -34.66 25.36 18.31
N SER A 198 -35.72 25.56 19.11
CA SER A 198 -36.45 26.84 19.14
C SER A 198 -35.70 27.80 20.06
N THR A 199 -35.36 28.96 19.53
CA THR A 199 -34.72 30.05 20.27
C THR A 199 -35.65 31.27 20.28
N GLU A 200 -35.36 32.26 21.10
CA GLU A 200 -36.06 33.53 21.15
C GLU A 200 -35.99 34.31 19.81
N PHE A 201 -35.05 33.96 18.92
CA PHE A 201 -34.88 34.56 17.59
C PHE A 201 -35.49 33.69 16.47
N GLY A 202 -36.14 32.56 16.82
CA GLY A 202 -36.75 31.63 15.87
C GLY A 202 -36.18 30.22 15.91
N ALA A 203 -36.63 29.36 15.01
CA ALA A 203 -36.18 27.98 14.91
C ALA A 203 -34.81 27.93 14.20
N VAL A 204 -33.83 27.25 14.84
CA VAL A 204 -32.46 27.06 14.32
C VAL A 204 -32.22 25.57 14.17
N SER A 205 -31.65 25.17 13.01
CA SER A 205 -31.16 23.81 12.79
C SER A 205 -29.70 23.74 13.23
N TYR A 206 -29.43 22.93 14.23
CA TYR A 206 -28.07 22.61 14.72
C TYR A 206 -27.62 21.28 14.14
N THR A 207 -26.52 21.26 13.42
CA THR A 207 -25.92 20.05 12.88
C THR A 207 -24.58 19.77 13.55
N HIS A 208 -24.47 18.60 14.16
CA HIS A 208 -23.21 18.11 14.73
C HIS A 208 -22.50 17.29 13.66
N LEU A 209 -21.32 17.76 13.26
CA LEU A 209 -20.45 17.09 12.29
C LEU A 209 -19.26 16.48 13.04
N ARG A 210 -18.89 15.26 12.67
CA ARG A 210 -17.62 14.63 13.08
C ARG A 210 -16.73 14.59 11.85
N ALA A 211 -15.54 15.18 11.94
CA ALA A 211 -14.48 14.93 10.99
C ALA A 211 -13.81 13.58 11.32
N HIS A 212 -13.51 12.78 10.31
CA HIS A 212 -12.53 11.71 10.46
C HIS A 212 -11.17 12.39 10.59
N GLU A 213 -10.47 12.12 11.72
CA GLU A 213 -9.14 12.67 11.93
C GLU A 213 -8.21 12.13 10.83
N THR A 214 -7.81 13.02 9.92
CA THR A 214 -6.70 12.79 9.01
C THR A 214 -5.45 13.28 9.74
N TYR A 215 -4.59 12.38 10.17
CA TYR A 215 -3.29 12.76 10.69
C TYR A 215 -2.43 13.22 9.51
N VAL A 216 -2.16 14.52 9.45
CA VAL A 216 -1.18 15.14 8.56
C VAL A 216 0.21 14.99 9.16
#